data_7d1e7174101b861d846ed71a5182deed
#
_entry.id   7d1e7174101b861d846ed71a5182deed
#
_cell.length_a   1.000
_cell.length_b   1.000
_cell.length_c   1.000
_cell.angle_alpha   90.00
_cell.angle_beta   90.00
_cell.angle_gamma   90.00
#
_symmetry.space_group_name_H-M   'P 1'
#
loop_
_entity.id
_entity.type
_entity.pdbx_description
1 polymer ?
#
loop_
_entity_poly.entity_id
_entity_poly.type
_entity_poly.pdbx_seq_one_letter_code
_entity_poly.pdbx_strand_id
1 'polypeptide(L)'
;MAPEEAEALVTFPIETAVNGATGVRRVRSSTAQGISVVWVEFEWGVDIFRARQIVSEKLQTVAVALPAGISAPVLAPVSSVMGEILMIGLTGSDSTGSDSTGSDSTGSQSPQALRTVADWTIRRRLLAVPGVAQVIPIGGDV
;
A
#
# COMPACT_ATOMS: atom_id res chain seq x y z
N MET A 1 9.53 -5.41 17.98
CA MET A 1 8.60 -4.65 18.84
C MET A 1 7.29 -5.42 18.93
N ALA A 2 6.80 -5.67 20.14
CA ALA A 2 5.50 -6.32 20.35
C ALA A 2 4.37 -5.35 19.90
N PRO A 3 3.18 -5.85 19.51
CA PRO A 3 2.07 -4.98 19.08
C PRO A 3 1.69 -3.93 20.13
N GLU A 4 1.65 -4.30 21.40
CA GLU A 4 1.32 -3.40 22.52
C GLU A 4 2.37 -2.29 22.71
N GLU A 5 3.63 -2.64 22.51
CA GLU A 5 4.73 -1.68 22.57
C GLU A 5 4.69 -0.72 21.35
N ALA A 6 4.39 -1.25 20.17
CA ALA A 6 4.21 -0.44 18.96
C ALA A 6 3.01 0.49 19.10
N GLU A 7 1.93 0.04 19.71
CA GLU A 7 0.76 0.87 19.99
C GLU A 7 1.13 2.04 20.89
N ALA A 8 1.80 1.78 22.02
CA ALA A 8 2.14 2.79 23.00
C ALA A 8 3.18 3.81 22.49
N LEU A 9 4.20 3.34 21.77
CA LEU A 9 5.34 4.17 21.37
C LEU A 9 5.22 4.81 20.00
N VAL A 10 4.35 4.29 19.12
CA VAL A 10 4.22 4.75 17.74
C VAL A 10 2.80 5.20 17.44
N THR A 11 1.83 4.32 17.62
CA THR A 11 0.45 4.57 17.20
C THR A 11 -0.20 5.67 18.03
N PHE A 12 -0.11 5.59 19.34
CA PHE A 12 -0.71 6.56 20.25
C PHE A 12 -0.17 8.00 20.10
N PRO A 13 1.15 8.23 19.96
CA PRO A 13 1.68 9.56 19.63
C PRO A 13 1.15 10.12 18.32
N ILE A 14 1.03 9.28 17.28
CA ILE A 14 0.48 9.68 15.98
C ILE A 14 -1.00 10.03 16.11
N GLU A 15 -1.80 9.19 16.75
CA GLU A 15 -3.22 9.46 17.00
C GLU A 15 -3.43 10.77 17.74
N THR A 16 -2.67 10.97 18.80
CA THR A 16 -2.74 12.20 19.63
C THR A 16 -2.46 13.45 18.79
N ALA A 17 -1.46 13.39 17.92
CA ALA A 17 -1.09 14.53 17.08
C ALA A 17 -2.14 14.84 16.01
N VAL A 18 -2.71 13.82 15.37
CA VAL A 18 -3.69 14.01 14.30
C VAL A 18 -5.09 14.30 14.83
N ASN A 19 -5.44 13.81 16.03
CA ASN A 19 -6.75 14.03 16.63
C ASN A 19 -7.02 15.52 16.95
N GLY A 20 -5.96 16.30 17.22
CA GLY A 20 -6.06 17.74 17.41
C GLY A 20 -6.09 18.58 16.14
N ALA A 21 -6.13 17.96 14.96
CA ALA A 21 -6.10 18.68 13.69
C ALA A 21 -7.48 19.24 13.31
N THR A 22 -7.47 20.41 12.67
CA THR A 22 -8.70 21.09 12.25
C THR A 22 -9.50 20.28 11.25
N GLY A 23 -10.78 20.07 11.50
CA GLY A 23 -11.70 19.35 10.63
C GLY A 23 -11.63 17.84 10.77
N VAL A 24 -10.87 17.30 11.72
CA VAL A 24 -10.88 15.87 12.04
C VAL A 24 -12.14 15.54 12.83
N ARG A 25 -12.89 14.59 12.32
CA ARG A 25 -14.10 14.05 12.95
C ARG A 25 -13.79 12.89 13.88
N ARG A 26 -12.91 11.99 13.45
CA ARG A 26 -12.55 10.79 14.20
C ARG A 26 -11.20 10.23 13.75
N VAL A 27 -10.47 9.67 14.69
CA VAL A 27 -9.26 8.90 14.46
C VAL A 27 -9.47 7.47 14.92
N ARG A 28 -9.02 6.51 14.16
CA ARG A 28 -9.02 5.08 14.50
C ARG A 28 -7.68 4.48 14.12
N SER A 29 -7.24 3.47 14.83
CA SER A 29 -6.02 2.74 14.51
C SER A 29 -6.18 1.24 14.62
N SER A 30 -5.26 0.55 14.03
CA SER A 30 -5.04 -0.88 14.21
C SER A 30 -3.55 -1.15 14.17
N THR A 31 -3.04 -1.79 15.20
CA THR A 31 -1.63 -2.13 15.34
C THR A 31 -1.47 -3.64 15.33
N ALA A 32 -0.61 -4.13 14.45
CA ALA A 32 -0.24 -5.54 14.35
C ALA A 32 1.29 -5.66 14.32
N GLN A 33 1.79 -6.89 14.34
CA GLN A 33 3.22 -7.12 14.28
C GLN A 33 3.82 -6.56 12.98
N GLY A 34 4.69 -5.58 13.09
CA GLY A 34 5.40 -4.97 11.96
C GLY A 34 4.62 -3.90 11.19
N ILE A 35 3.35 -3.64 11.52
CA ILE A 35 2.54 -2.63 10.85
C ILE A 35 1.58 -1.94 11.81
N SER A 36 1.46 -0.63 11.68
CA SER A 36 0.42 0.16 12.32
C SER A 36 -0.29 1.01 11.26
N VAL A 37 -1.62 0.98 11.28
CA VAL A 37 -2.46 1.74 10.35
C VAL A 37 -3.32 2.70 11.15
N VAL A 38 -3.30 3.97 10.79
CA VAL A 38 -4.12 5.02 11.42
C VAL A 38 -5.05 5.62 10.37
N TRP A 39 -6.35 5.55 10.61
CA TRP A 39 -7.38 6.15 9.77
C TRP A 39 -7.82 7.47 10.38
N VAL A 40 -7.71 8.54 9.62
CA VAL A 40 -8.15 9.88 10.01
C VAL A 40 -9.37 10.26 9.17
N GLU A 41 -10.51 10.36 9.81
CA GLU A 41 -11.77 10.78 9.18
C GLU A 41 -11.97 12.27 9.37
N PHE A 42 -12.20 12.98 8.28
CA PHE A 42 -12.48 14.41 8.28
C PHE A 42 -14.00 14.68 8.17
N GLU A 43 -14.40 15.87 8.53
CA GLU A 43 -15.79 16.33 8.31
C GLU A 43 -16.12 16.36 6.81
N TRP A 44 -17.41 16.21 6.51
CA TRP A 44 -17.89 16.26 5.13
C TRP A 44 -17.59 17.62 4.49
N GLY A 45 -17.13 17.59 3.26
CA GLY A 45 -16.80 18.80 2.49
C GLY A 45 -15.36 19.31 2.67
N VAL A 46 -14.56 18.68 3.52
CA VAL A 46 -13.12 19.00 3.60
C VAL A 46 -12.45 18.47 2.35
N ASP A 47 -11.70 19.34 1.67
CA ASP A 47 -10.90 18.96 0.49
C ASP A 47 -9.82 17.94 0.89
N ILE A 48 -9.71 16.86 0.11
CA ILE A 48 -8.79 15.74 0.41
C ILE A 48 -7.33 16.18 0.39
N PHE A 49 -6.94 17.10 -0.47
CA PHE A 49 -5.55 17.55 -0.55
C PHE A 49 -5.20 18.43 0.66
N ARG A 50 -6.15 19.27 1.09
CA ARG A 50 -5.99 20.04 2.31
C ARG A 50 -5.93 19.14 3.55
N ALA A 51 -6.78 18.13 3.63
CA ALA A 51 -6.74 17.13 4.69
C ALA A 51 -5.38 16.43 4.75
N ARG A 52 -4.85 15.99 3.59
CA ARG A 52 -3.53 15.36 3.49
C ARG A 52 -2.40 16.28 3.91
N GLN A 53 -2.47 17.56 3.54
CA GLN A 53 -1.47 18.55 3.96
C GLN A 53 -1.46 18.68 5.48
N ILE A 54 -2.61 18.84 6.12
CA ILE A 54 -2.74 18.95 7.58
C ILE A 54 -2.14 17.72 8.27
N VAL A 55 -2.49 16.51 7.81
CA VAL A 55 -1.93 15.26 8.37
C VAL A 55 -0.43 15.19 8.16
N SER A 56 0.07 15.55 6.98
CA SER A 56 1.51 15.56 6.68
C SER A 56 2.30 16.48 7.62
N GLU A 57 1.80 17.68 7.88
CA GLU A 57 2.40 18.63 8.83
C GLU A 57 2.44 18.06 10.25
N LYS A 58 1.34 17.43 10.70
CA LYS A 58 1.29 16.77 12.01
C LYS A 58 2.26 15.60 12.12
N LEU A 59 2.35 14.77 11.07
CA LEU A 59 3.28 13.65 11.04
C LEU A 59 4.75 14.09 11.07
N GLN A 60 5.11 15.18 10.43
CA GLN A 60 6.46 15.76 10.50
C GLN A 60 6.83 16.14 11.94
N THR A 61 5.89 16.72 12.68
CA THR A 61 6.11 17.09 14.07
C THR A 61 6.32 15.86 14.97
N VAL A 62 5.54 14.79 14.74
CA VAL A 62 5.65 13.56 15.54
C VAL A 62 6.85 12.71 15.15
N ALA A 63 7.27 12.73 13.88
CA ALA A 63 8.37 11.91 13.39
C ALA A 63 9.66 12.06 14.20
N VAL A 64 9.90 13.24 14.76
CA VAL A 64 11.07 13.52 15.62
C VAL A 64 10.96 12.83 16.98
N ALA A 65 9.75 12.57 17.45
CA ALA A 65 9.48 11.94 18.76
C ALA A 65 9.37 10.41 18.68
N LEU A 66 9.33 9.83 17.48
CA LEU A 66 9.25 8.38 17.30
C LEU A 66 10.57 7.69 17.67
N PRO A 67 10.53 6.46 18.19
CA PRO A 67 11.73 5.69 18.52
C PRO A 67 12.64 5.45 17.32
N ALA A 68 13.94 5.41 17.56
CA ALA A 68 14.92 5.07 16.53
C ALA A 68 14.70 3.66 15.97
N GLY A 69 14.89 3.49 14.65
CA GLY A 69 14.71 2.22 13.97
C GLY A 69 13.31 1.96 13.41
N ILE A 70 12.36 2.89 13.62
CA ILE A 70 11.04 2.81 13.01
C ILE A 70 11.05 3.58 11.69
N SER A 71 10.44 2.99 10.65
CA SER A 71 10.24 3.67 9.38
C SER A 71 9.34 4.90 9.56
N ALA A 72 9.66 5.98 8.87
CA ALA A 72 8.82 7.18 8.89
C ALA A 72 7.39 6.84 8.45
N PRO A 73 6.37 7.43 9.11
CA PRO A 73 4.97 7.21 8.71
C PRO A 73 4.73 7.73 7.29
N VAL A 74 4.00 6.94 6.51
CA VAL A 74 3.71 7.23 5.10
C VAL A 74 2.21 7.39 4.90
N LEU A 75 1.80 8.43 4.19
CA LEU A 75 0.41 8.59 3.77
C LEU A 75 0.10 7.63 2.61
N ALA A 76 -0.95 6.84 2.76
CA ALA A 76 -1.45 6.00 1.68
C ALA A 76 -1.84 6.85 0.45
N PRO A 77 -1.81 6.28 -0.76
CA PRO A 77 -2.30 6.95 -1.96
C PRO A 77 -3.75 7.42 -1.81
N VAL A 78 -4.13 8.46 -2.56
CA VAL A 78 -5.53 8.89 -2.65
C VAL A 78 -6.29 7.81 -3.40
N SER A 79 -7.06 7.02 -2.67
CA SER A 79 -7.91 5.98 -3.22
C SER A 79 -9.27 6.00 -2.53
N SER A 80 -10.31 5.65 -3.24
CA SER A 80 -11.65 5.48 -2.70
C SER A 80 -12.01 4.01 -2.67
N VAL A 81 -12.59 3.55 -1.57
CA VAL A 81 -13.19 2.20 -1.52
C VAL A 81 -14.38 2.04 -2.47
N MET A 82 -14.92 3.17 -2.96
CA MET A 82 -15.95 3.25 -3.99
C MET A 82 -15.36 3.39 -5.41
N GLY A 83 -14.04 3.40 -5.54
CA GLY A 83 -13.35 3.45 -6.84
C GLY A 83 -13.57 2.17 -7.65
N GLU A 84 -13.42 2.29 -8.95
CA GLU A 84 -13.42 1.14 -9.83
C GLU A 84 -12.22 0.24 -9.53
N ILE A 85 -12.47 -1.05 -9.37
CA ILE A 85 -11.45 -2.06 -9.13
C ILE A 85 -11.43 -3.00 -10.33
N LEU A 86 -10.27 -3.10 -10.96
CA LEU A 86 -10.00 -4.06 -12.02
C LEU A 86 -9.06 -5.14 -11.51
N MET A 87 -9.43 -6.40 -11.63
CA MET A 87 -8.56 -7.53 -11.32
C MET A 87 -8.06 -8.18 -12.63
N ILE A 88 -6.75 -8.31 -12.75
CA ILE A 88 -6.09 -8.90 -13.92
C ILE A 88 -5.38 -10.16 -13.47
N GLY A 89 -5.78 -11.31 -14.00
CA GLY A 89 -5.10 -12.58 -13.78
C GLY A 89 -3.93 -12.76 -14.74
N LEU A 90 -2.76 -13.16 -14.22
CA LEU A 90 -1.61 -13.57 -15.01
C LEU A 90 -1.45 -15.09 -14.89
N THR A 91 -1.48 -15.79 -16.02
CA THR A 91 -1.25 -17.22 -16.08
C THR A 91 -0.07 -17.52 -17.00
N GLY A 92 0.78 -18.44 -16.59
CA GLY A 92 1.78 -19.03 -17.47
C GLY A 92 1.09 -20.04 -18.40
N SER A 93 1.43 -20.06 -19.68
CA SER A 93 1.05 -21.15 -20.55
C SER A 93 1.93 -22.37 -20.27
N ASP A 94 1.39 -23.39 -19.64
CA ASP A 94 1.97 -24.70 -19.73
C ASP A 94 1.73 -25.18 -21.16
N SER A 95 2.76 -25.13 -22.00
CA SER A 95 2.74 -25.81 -23.29
C SER A 95 2.84 -27.31 -23.08
N THR A 96 1.79 -27.93 -22.55
CA THR A 96 1.53 -29.36 -22.64
C THR A 96 0.85 -29.63 -23.97
N GLY A 97 1.47 -29.23 -25.06
CA GLY A 97 1.14 -29.64 -26.40
C GLY A 97 2.21 -30.62 -26.83
N SER A 98 1.90 -31.90 -26.76
CA SER A 98 2.66 -32.94 -27.41
C SER A 98 2.61 -32.71 -28.93
N ASP A 99 3.57 -31.99 -29.46
CA ASP A 99 4.09 -32.31 -30.79
C ASP A 99 5.55 -31.83 -30.87
N SER A 100 6.40 -32.83 -30.91
CA SER A 100 7.83 -32.74 -30.97
C SER A 100 8.29 -32.33 -32.35
N THR A 101 8.95 -31.23 -32.50
CA THR A 101 10.19 -31.06 -33.29
C THR A 101 10.55 -29.55 -33.25
N GLY A 102 11.46 -29.19 -32.38
CA GLY A 102 12.01 -27.84 -32.36
C GLY A 102 12.40 -27.44 -30.94
N SER A 103 13.69 -27.60 -30.64
CA SER A 103 14.34 -27.16 -29.44
C SER A 103 14.17 -25.65 -29.23
N ASP A 104 13.16 -25.26 -28.50
CA ASP A 104 13.18 -24.06 -27.68
C ASP A 104 12.15 -24.28 -26.55
N SER A 105 12.64 -24.89 -25.48
CA SER A 105 11.91 -25.03 -24.24
C SER A 105 11.81 -23.63 -23.60
N THR A 106 10.88 -22.84 -24.07
CA THR A 106 10.41 -21.66 -23.35
C THR A 106 9.59 -22.19 -22.19
N GLY A 107 10.30 -22.48 -21.10
CA GLY A 107 9.80 -23.16 -19.93
C GLY A 107 8.54 -22.54 -19.39
N SER A 108 7.69 -23.37 -18.82
CA SER A 108 6.64 -23.02 -17.89
C SER A 108 7.13 -21.85 -17.01
N GLN A 109 6.51 -20.69 -17.18
CA GLN A 109 6.98 -19.51 -16.44
C GLN A 109 6.69 -19.75 -14.96
N SER A 110 7.76 -19.81 -14.16
CA SER A 110 7.62 -20.01 -12.72
C SER A 110 6.78 -18.87 -12.10
N PRO A 111 6.07 -19.11 -11.00
CA PRO A 111 5.34 -18.07 -10.28
C PRO A 111 6.20 -16.82 -10.01
N GLN A 112 7.50 -17.00 -9.71
CA GLN A 112 8.44 -15.92 -9.49
C GLN A 112 8.72 -15.10 -10.78
N ALA A 113 8.79 -15.76 -11.92
CA ALA A 113 8.96 -15.07 -13.21
C ALA A 113 7.74 -14.24 -13.55
N LEU A 114 6.53 -14.77 -13.33
CA LEU A 114 5.27 -14.03 -13.49
C LEU A 114 5.20 -12.84 -12.53
N ARG A 115 5.63 -13.00 -11.29
CA ARG A 115 5.71 -11.92 -10.32
C ARG A 115 6.67 -10.83 -10.78
N THR A 116 7.84 -11.20 -11.27
CA THR A 116 8.82 -10.24 -11.80
C THR A 116 8.25 -9.44 -12.97
N VAL A 117 7.54 -10.08 -13.90
CA VAL A 117 6.86 -9.39 -15.00
C VAL A 117 5.77 -8.46 -14.49
N ALA A 118 4.99 -8.90 -13.49
CA ALA A 118 3.95 -8.09 -12.87
C ALA A 118 4.53 -6.81 -12.24
N ASP A 119 5.59 -6.91 -11.44
CA ASP A 119 6.16 -5.79 -10.71
C ASP A 119 6.94 -4.84 -11.63
N TRP A 120 7.74 -5.35 -12.54
CA TRP A 120 8.67 -4.53 -13.32
C TRP A 120 8.08 -4.03 -14.64
N THR A 121 7.21 -4.80 -15.27
CA THR A 121 6.67 -4.44 -16.58
C THR A 121 5.23 -3.95 -16.50
N ILE A 122 4.33 -4.78 -15.95
CA ILE A 122 2.89 -4.51 -15.98
C ILE A 122 2.53 -3.38 -15.05
N ARG A 123 2.98 -3.44 -13.80
CA ARG A 123 2.72 -2.40 -12.80
C ARG A 123 3.14 -1.02 -13.28
N ARG A 124 4.31 -0.89 -13.87
CA ARG A 124 4.81 0.40 -14.38
C ARG A 124 3.96 0.95 -15.52
N ARG A 125 3.55 0.07 -16.44
CA ARG A 125 2.69 0.46 -17.58
C ARG A 125 1.30 0.86 -17.13
N LEU A 126 0.73 0.14 -16.18
CA LEU A 126 -0.60 0.46 -15.63
C LEU A 126 -0.58 1.76 -14.82
N LEU A 127 0.46 2.01 -14.02
CA LEU A 127 0.61 3.28 -13.28
C LEU A 127 0.83 4.49 -14.19
N ALA A 128 1.26 4.29 -15.43
CA ALA A 128 1.38 5.37 -16.42
C ALA A 128 0.03 5.75 -17.06
N VAL A 129 -1.03 4.97 -16.85
CA VAL A 129 -2.37 5.28 -17.37
C VAL A 129 -3.01 6.34 -16.47
N PRO A 130 -3.49 7.47 -17.04
CA PRO A 130 -4.18 8.49 -16.26
C PRO A 130 -5.40 7.93 -15.54
N GLY A 131 -5.54 8.25 -14.25
CA GLY A 131 -6.65 7.78 -13.42
C GLY A 131 -6.36 6.49 -12.63
N VAL A 132 -5.27 5.80 -12.90
CA VAL A 132 -4.84 4.65 -12.08
C VAL A 132 -4.11 5.15 -10.83
N ALA A 133 -4.75 5.01 -9.68
CA ALA A 133 -4.18 5.46 -8.40
C ALA A 133 -3.19 4.47 -7.80
N GLN A 134 -3.43 3.16 -7.97
CA GLN A 134 -2.62 2.12 -7.37
C GLN A 134 -2.70 0.81 -8.16
N VAL A 135 -1.61 0.06 -8.19
CA VAL A 135 -1.54 -1.30 -8.74
C VAL A 135 -0.84 -2.18 -7.72
N ILE A 136 -1.52 -3.22 -7.26
CA ILE A 136 -1.02 -4.16 -6.24
C ILE A 136 -0.92 -5.55 -6.86
N PRO A 137 0.28 -6.06 -7.12
CA PRO A 137 0.47 -7.46 -7.49
C PRO A 137 0.25 -8.36 -6.26
N ILE A 138 -0.52 -9.44 -6.45
CA ILE A 138 -0.84 -10.42 -5.40
C ILE A 138 -0.44 -11.81 -5.90
N GLY A 139 0.24 -12.57 -5.06
CA GLY A 139 0.72 -13.92 -5.39
C GLY A 139 2.08 -13.93 -6.09
N GLY A 140 2.54 -15.15 -6.41
CA GLY A 140 3.85 -15.37 -7.01
C GLY A 140 5.04 -15.24 -6.06
N ASP A 141 4.80 -15.06 -4.78
CA ASP A 141 5.81 -15.12 -3.73
C ASP A 141 6.00 -16.55 -3.23
N VAL A 142 7.19 -16.80 -2.71
CA VAL A 142 7.61 -18.03 -2.06
C VAL A 142 7.64 -17.84 -0.58
#